data_5cf3e43f5cccdb200ea6a79414212180
#
_entry.id   5cf3e43f5cccdb200ea6a79414212180
#
_cell.length_a   1.000
_cell.length_b   1.000
_cell.length_c   1.000
_cell.angle_alpha   90.00
_cell.angle_beta   90.00
_cell.angle_gamma   90.00
#
_symmetry.space_group_name_H-M   'P 1'
#
loop_
_entity.id
_entity.type
_entity.pdbx_description
1 polymer ?
#
loop_
_entity_poly.entity_id
_entity_poly.type
_entity_poly.pdbx_seq_one_letter_code
_entity_poly.pdbx_strand_id
1 'polypeptide(L)'
;MAVIIGPASGRLGIENGHWQWNFWAAAIAQFLSFLGLLFLYFPPAHPYGIPIHQMIKEIDYVGGVLFIVGAVPLLMGIVYTTIYPSNNAHVVAPLVIGFFFLTCFACWERFAKLKHPLCPTYVFTSSSGRDFTAPAIALAVVNMFYYSSSILWPTMINTFYTDGGTDWRYGVALSLPQGFAILTGAGALGIFGRRIRNWQWQLTGSVFFMVLFGSLLAMATQHNKGLMTAFVFLSQTGYGWAIYLAIAVSQMGVEHKDLGISGGISGVFRFAAGSIAAAVYTTILTNTTNNWIAKLVPSAAVAAGLPESQVAALMKVVGTAAVAKEFGAKVAAAVANAVAEATVHGIRIVAYTSLAFGVVGIIASACCKDVDAKMNNKIEVYLENTEMASRNKNH
;
A
#
# COMPACT_ATOMS: atom_id res chain seq x y z
N MET A 1 -0.85 -8.96 12.88
CA MET A 1 -0.91 -8.22 14.17
C MET A 1 -0.57 -6.74 14.00
N ALA A 2 0.56 -6.34 13.40
CA ALA A 2 0.93 -4.92 13.22
C ALA A 2 -0.14 -4.07 12.53
N VAL A 3 -0.86 -4.60 11.55
CA VAL A 3 -1.93 -3.90 10.80
C VAL A 3 -3.16 -3.57 11.69
N ILE A 4 -3.38 -4.31 12.77
CA ILE A 4 -4.44 -4.02 13.74
C ILE A 4 -3.94 -3.00 14.77
N ILE A 5 -2.76 -3.25 15.34
CA ILE A 5 -2.21 -2.46 16.44
C ILE A 5 -1.74 -1.08 15.95
N GLY A 6 -1.19 -0.99 14.73
CA GLY A 6 -0.60 0.24 14.20
C GLY A 6 -1.53 1.45 14.22
N PRO A 7 -2.73 1.39 13.60
CA PRO A 7 -3.66 2.51 13.62
C PRO A 7 -4.14 2.89 15.03
N ALA A 8 -4.30 1.90 15.92
CA ALA A 8 -4.70 2.13 17.31
C ALA A 8 -3.58 2.81 18.11
N SER A 9 -2.34 2.27 18.03
CA SER A 9 -1.19 2.85 18.73
C SER A 9 -0.83 4.23 18.17
N GLY A 10 -1.00 4.45 16.85
CA GLY A 10 -0.79 5.75 16.22
C GLY A 10 -1.71 6.82 16.80
N ARG A 11 -3.02 6.54 16.88
CA ARG A 11 -3.99 7.47 17.48
C ARG A 11 -3.71 7.73 18.95
N LEU A 12 -3.44 6.67 19.73
CA LEU A 12 -3.06 6.78 21.14
C LEU A 12 -1.80 7.63 21.34
N GLY A 13 -0.79 7.41 20.49
CA GLY A 13 0.47 8.16 20.54
C GLY A 13 0.30 9.64 20.24
N ILE A 14 -0.54 9.99 19.28
CA ILE A 14 -0.84 11.39 18.93
C ILE A 14 -1.57 12.08 20.08
N GLU A 15 -2.61 11.46 20.62
CA GLU A 15 -3.42 12.03 21.70
C GLU A 15 -2.63 12.29 22.97
N ASN A 16 -1.72 11.37 23.33
CA ASN A 16 -0.87 11.52 24.51
C ASN A 16 0.42 12.33 24.25
N GLY A 17 0.63 12.90 23.06
CA GLY A 17 1.82 13.67 22.70
C GLY A 17 3.10 12.82 22.55
N HIS A 18 2.98 11.51 22.48
CA HIS A 18 4.10 10.55 22.46
C HIS A 18 4.13 9.71 21.17
N TRP A 19 3.82 10.29 20.03
CA TRP A 19 3.77 9.61 18.72
C TRP A 19 5.09 8.95 18.33
N GLN A 20 6.24 9.46 18.82
CA GLN A 20 7.58 8.93 18.55
C GLN A 20 7.74 7.47 19.02
N TRP A 21 7.01 7.06 20.06
CA TRP A 21 7.09 5.69 20.57
C TRP A 21 6.67 4.63 19.57
N ASN A 22 5.82 4.96 18.58
CA ASN A 22 5.47 4.02 17.51
C ASN A 22 6.70 3.65 16.66
N PHE A 23 7.62 4.59 16.45
CA PHE A 23 8.85 4.36 15.71
C PHE A 23 9.91 3.69 16.59
N TRP A 24 10.07 4.15 17.84
CA TRP A 24 11.01 3.55 18.78
C TRP A 24 10.67 2.10 19.10
N ALA A 25 9.41 1.77 19.33
CA ALA A 25 8.98 0.40 19.60
C ALA A 25 9.29 -0.53 18.42
N ALA A 26 9.04 -0.08 17.18
CA ALA A 26 9.41 -0.83 16.00
C ALA A 26 10.92 -1.02 15.86
N ALA A 27 11.73 0.03 16.11
CA ALA A 27 13.18 -0.04 16.07
C ALA A 27 13.73 -1.01 17.12
N ILE A 28 13.22 -0.96 18.36
CA ILE A 28 13.61 -1.86 19.45
C ILE A 28 13.27 -3.32 19.09
N ALA A 29 12.05 -3.57 18.57
CA ALA A 29 11.65 -4.91 18.18
C ALA A 29 12.53 -5.47 17.06
N GLN A 30 12.88 -4.67 16.05
CA GLN A 30 13.79 -5.07 14.97
C GLN A 30 15.22 -5.30 15.49
N PHE A 31 15.70 -4.47 16.42
CA PHE A 31 17.01 -4.65 17.03
C PHE A 31 17.08 -5.94 17.86
N LEU A 32 16.05 -6.25 18.65
CA LEU A 32 15.98 -7.50 19.39
C LEU A 32 15.91 -8.72 18.46
N SER A 33 15.14 -8.61 17.36
CA SER A 33 15.10 -9.65 16.32
C SER A 33 16.48 -9.86 15.68
N PHE A 34 17.20 -8.76 15.37
CA PHE A 34 18.56 -8.82 14.85
C PHE A 34 19.52 -9.54 15.83
N LEU A 35 19.47 -9.19 17.12
CA LEU A 35 20.28 -9.89 18.14
C LEU A 35 19.91 -11.37 18.22
N GLY A 36 18.61 -11.70 18.18
CA GLY A 36 18.16 -13.10 18.16
C GLY A 36 18.73 -13.86 16.97
N LEU A 37 18.68 -13.30 15.76
CA LEU A 37 19.27 -13.93 14.58
C LEU A 37 20.80 -14.03 14.68
N LEU A 38 21.47 -13.00 15.18
CA LEU A 38 22.93 -12.97 15.30
C LEU A 38 23.46 -14.05 16.25
N PHE A 39 22.77 -14.28 17.38
CA PHE A 39 23.26 -15.18 18.43
C PHE A 39 22.64 -16.58 18.38
N LEU A 40 21.47 -16.76 17.76
CA LEU A 40 20.73 -18.02 17.78
C LEU A 40 20.60 -18.68 16.41
N TYR A 41 20.87 -17.97 15.31
CA TYR A 41 20.68 -18.50 13.96
C TYR A 41 22.02 -18.79 13.29
N PHE A 42 22.33 -20.10 13.17
CA PHE A 42 23.53 -20.62 12.50
C PHE A 42 23.09 -21.44 11.28
N PRO A 43 22.85 -20.78 10.13
CA PRO A 43 22.40 -21.50 8.93
C PRO A 43 23.48 -22.48 8.45
N PRO A 44 23.09 -23.60 7.82
CA PRO A 44 24.02 -24.48 7.11
C PRO A 44 24.71 -23.73 5.98
N ALA A 45 25.85 -24.25 5.52
CA ALA A 45 26.58 -23.65 4.40
C ALA A 45 25.67 -23.55 3.17
N HIS A 46 25.80 -22.44 2.43
CA HIS A 46 24.97 -22.20 1.25
C HIS A 46 25.17 -23.33 0.22
N PRO A 47 24.08 -23.88 -0.37
CA PRO A 47 24.17 -25.03 -1.28
C PRO A 47 25.13 -24.86 -2.46
N TYR A 48 25.27 -23.64 -2.95
CA TYR A 48 26.19 -23.30 -4.06
C TYR A 48 27.64 -23.04 -3.62
N GLY A 49 27.94 -23.02 -2.32
CA GLY A 49 29.31 -22.91 -1.80
C GLY A 49 30.10 -21.66 -2.21
N ILE A 50 29.40 -20.61 -2.67
CA ILE A 50 30.06 -19.39 -3.19
C ILE A 50 30.60 -18.58 -2.00
N PRO A 51 31.90 -18.27 -1.91
CA PRO A 51 32.45 -17.46 -0.81
C PRO A 51 31.92 -16.04 -0.87
N ILE A 52 31.59 -15.47 0.29
CA ILE A 52 31.03 -14.10 0.44
C ILE A 52 31.89 -13.06 -0.29
N HIS A 53 33.21 -13.19 -0.25
CA HIS A 53 34.11 -12.29 -0.96
C HIS A 53 33.92 -12.29 -2.48
N GLN A 54 33.59 -13.43 -3.06
CA GLN A 54 33.29 -13.53 -4.48
C GLN A 54 31.91 -12.95 -4.78
N MET A 55 30.91 -13.21 -3.95
CA MET A 55 29.59 -12.61 -4.08
C MET A 55 29.66 -11.08 -4.09
N ILE A 56 30.38 -10.48 -3.15
CA ILE A 56 30.54 -9.01 -3.05
C ILE A 56 31.20 -8.45 -4.32
N LYS A 57 32.17 -9.14 -4.91
CA LYS A 57 32.84 -8.69 -6.13
C LYS A 57 31.96 -8.79 -7.38
N GLU A 58 31.00 -9.67 -7.39
CA GLU A 58 30.14 -9.95 -8.55
C GLU A 58 28.80 -9.19 -8.49
N ILE A 59 28.53 -8.43 -7.41
CA ILE A 59 27.37 -7.52 -7.31
C ILE A 59 27.48 -6.42 -8.37
N ASP A 60 26.37 -6.15 -9.05
CA ASP A 60 26.25 -5.03 -9.98
C ASP A 60 26.08 -3.70 -9.22
N TYR A 61 27.21 -3.11 -8.81
CA TYR A 61 27.21 -1.81 -8.14
C TYR A 61 26.73 -0.67 -9.04
N VAL A 62 27.03 -0.74 -10.34
CA VAL A 62 26.64 0.30 -11.29
C VAL A 62 25.14 0.30 -11.47
N GLY A 63 24.53 -0.86 -11.70
CA GLY A 63 23.09 -1.01 -11.76
C GLY A 63 22.42 -0.57 -10.44
N GLY A 64 22.98 -0.95 -9.29
CA GLY A 64 22.46 -0.54 -7.97
C GLY A 64 22.47 0.98 -7.79
N VAL A 65 23.55 1.67 -8.14
CA VAL A 65 23.63 3.14 -8.06
C VAL A 65 22.65 3.80 -9.04
N LEU A 66 22.60 3.35 -10.30
CA LEU A 66 21.67 3.86 -11.30
C LEU A 66 20.21 3.72 -10.85
N PHE A 67 19.87 2.56 -10.26
CA PHE A 67 18.53 2.31 -9.73
C PHE A 67 18.19 3.24 -8.57
N ILE A 68 19.08 3.40 -7.59
CA ILE A 68 18.84 4.26 -6.42
C ILE A 68 18.72 5.73 -6.85
N VAL A 69 19.65 6.22 -7.67
CA VAL A 69 19.65 7.61 -8.17
C VAL A 69 18.45 7.86 -9.10
N GLY A 70 17.90 6.84 -9.71
CA GLY A 70 16.67 6.93 -10.50
C GLY A 70 15.40 6.85 -9.65
N ALA A 71 15.27 5.82 -8.82
CA ALA A 71 14.04 5.52 -8.08
C ALA A 71 13.76 6.55 -6.96
N VAL A 72 14.78 6.99 -6.22
CA VAL A 72 14.59 7.94 -5.11
C VAL A 72 14.08 9.30 -5.59
N PRO A 73 14.70 9.98 -6.57
CA PRO A 73 14.14 11.23 -7.09
C PRO A 73 12.77 11.05 -7.74
N LEU A 74 12.53 9.95 -8.46
CA LEU A 74 11.23 9.68 -9.07
C LEU A 74 10.13 9.67 -8.00
N LEU A 75 10.31 8.88 -6.93
CA LEU A 75 9.34 8.80 -5.84
C LEU A 75 9.22 10.14 -5.09
N MET A 76 10.32 10.83 -4.87
CA MET A 76 10.32 12.18 -4.30
C MET A 76 9.50 13.17 -5.13
N GLY A 77 9.69 13.19 -6.45
CA GLY A 77 8.92 14.05 -7.34
C GLY A 77 7.43 13.74 -7.30
N ILE A 78 7.04 12.46 -7.25
CA ILE A 78 5.65 12.03 -7.10
C ILE A 78 5.07 12.51 -5.77
N VAL A 79 5.79 12.32 -4.65
CA VAL A 79 5.33 12.78 -3.32
C VAL A 79 5.22 14.30 -3.27
N TYR A 80 6.11 15.03 -3.92
CA TYR A 80 6.05 16.49 -3.95
C TYR A 80 4.83 17.07 -4.68
N THR A 81 4.12 16.27 -5.52
CA THR A 81 2.83 16.69 -6.09
C THR A 81 1.75 16.94 -5.02
N THR A 82 1.92 16.39 -3.82
CA THR A 82 1.00 16.62 -2.68
C THR A 82 1.23 17.96 -2.00
N ILE A 83 2.41 18.58 -2.20
CA ILE A 83 2.85 19.79 -1.49
C ILE A 83 2.94 20.98 -2.46
N TYR A 84 3.45 20.74 -3.67
CA TYR A 84 3.69 21.76 -4.68
C TYR A 84 2.79 21.58 -5.91
N PRO A 85 2.46 22.65 -6.65
CA PRO A 85 1.81 22.53 -7.96
C PRO A 85 2.64 21.65 -8.92
N SER A 86 1.96 20.88 -9.76
CA SER A 86 2.60 19.89 -10.65
C SER A 86 3.61 20.48 -11.64
N ASN A 87 3.50 21.78 -11.96
CA ASN A 87 4.42 22.51 -12.84
C ASN A 87 5.62 23.13 -12.10
N ASN A 88 5.73 22.92 -10.78
CA ASN A 88 6.84 23.46 -9.99
C ASN A 88 8.13 22.69 -10.25
N ALA A 89 9.27 23.40 -10.27
CA ALA A 89 10.59 22.80 -10.47
C ALA A 89 10.92 21.71 -9.43
N HIS A 90 10.43 21.84 -8.18
CA HIS A 90 10.61 20.83 -7.13
C HIS A 90 9.90 19.50 -7.46
N VAL A 91 8.88 19.50 -8.31
CA VAL A 91 8.19 18.30 -8.81
C VAL A 91 8.84 17.82 -10.10
N VAL A 92 9.00 18.72 -11.07
CA VAL A 92 9.42 18.34 -12.43
C VAL A 92 10.87 17.88 -12.47
N ALA A 93 11.79 18.56 -11.78
CA ALA A 93 13.22 18.21 -11.85
C ALA A 93 13.51 16.81 -11.28
N PRO A 94 13.01 16.41 -10.08
CA PRO A 94 13.21 15.05 -9.59
C PRO A 94 12.56 13.99 -10.48
N LEU A 95 11.38 14.25 -11.07
CA LEU A 95 10.74 13.32 -12.00
C LEU A 95 11.59 13.09 -13.24
N VAL A 96 12.10 14.16 -13.87
CA VAL A 96 12.94 14.06 -15.07
C VAL A 96 14.25 13.34 -14.77
N ILE A 97 14.92 13.68 -13.67
CA ILE A 97 16.16 13.04 -13.23
C ILE A 97 15.88 11.55 -12.95
N GLY A 98 14.80 11.24 -12.24
CA GLY A 98 14.43 9.86 -11.91
C GLY A 98 14.18 9.02 -13.16
N PHE A 99 13.37 9.50 -14.09
CA PHE A 99 13.12 8.81 -15.36
C PHE A 99 14.38 8.62 -16.20
N PHE A 100 15.24 9.64 -16.26
CA PHE A 100 16.50 9.54 -17.00
C PHE A 100 17.38 8.42 -16.44
N PHE A 101 17.64 8.40 -15.12
CA PHE A 101 18.49 7.37 -14.52
C PHE A 101 17.86 5.97 -14.52
N LEU A 102 16.54 5.84 -14.40
CA LEU A 102 15.87 4.55 -14.58
C LEU A 102 15.96 4.04 -16.03
N THR A 103 15.93 4.96 -17.00
CA THR A 103 16.17 4.58 -18.41
C THR A 103 17.61 4.12 -18.61
N CYS A 104 18.58 4.82 -18.02
CA CYS A 104 19.98 4.40 -18.02
C CYS A 104 20.15 3.02 -17.35
N PHE A 105 19.48 2.79 -16.22
CA PHE A 105 19.45 1.48 -15.55
C PHE A 105 18.91 0.38 -16.46
N ALA A 106 17.76 0.61 -17.10
CA ALA A 106 17.17 -0.36 -18.02
C ALA A 106 18.10 -0.66 -19.23
N CYS A 107 18.77 0.35 -19.78
CA CYS A 107 19.77 0.18 -20.82
C CYS A 107 21.00 -0.61 -20.31
N TRP A 108 21.46 -0.30 -19.09
CA TRP A 108 22.56 -1.02 -18.45
C TRP A 108 22.24 -2.50 -18.30
N GLU A 109 21.13 -2.83 -17.67
CA GLU A 109 20.66 -4.21 -17.47
C GLU A 109 20.47 -4.99 -18.81
N ARG A 110 20.09 -4.29 -19.89
CA ARG A 110 19.83 -4.92 -21.18
C ARG A 110 21.09 -5.15 -22.01
N PHE A 111 22.07 -4.25 -21.95
CA PHE A 111 23.21 -4.24 -22.86
C PHE A 111 24.55 -4.59 -22.21
N ALA A 112 24.70 -4.40 -20.89
CA ALA A 112 25.90 -4.79 -20.18
C ALA A 112 25.99 -6.32 -20.06
N LYS A 113 27.19 -6.88 -20.18
CA LYS A 113 27.42 -8.31 -19.97
C LYS A 113 27.63 -8.60 -18.49
N LEU A 114 26.52 -8.64 -17.74
CA LEU A 114 26.52 -8.88 -16.31
C LEU A 114 26.46 -10.38 -15.99
N LYS A 115 27.24 -10.83 -15.01
CA LYS A 115 27.15 -12.21 -14.51
C LYS A 115 25.88 -12.41 -13.67
N HIS A 116 25.57 -11.42 -12.82
CA HIS A 116 24.45 -11.43 -11.89
C HIS A 116 23.66 -10.11 -12.03
N PRO A 117 22.80 -9.98 -13.06
CA PRO A 117 21.98 -8.79 -13.24
C PRO A 117 20.98 -8.65 -12.10
N LEU A 118 20.70 -7.39 -11.68
CA LEU A 118 19.69 -7.11 -10.65
C LEU A 118 18.26 -7.32 -11.15
N CYS A 119 18.06 -7.13 -12.46
CA CYS A 119 16.75 -7.17 -13.10
C CYS A 119 16.80 -7.97 -14.41
N PRO A 120 17.01 -9.29 -14.35
CA PRO A 120 17.23 -10.11 -15.55
C PRO A 120 15.98 -10.15 -16.44
N THR A 121 16.15 -9.79 -17.71
CA THR A 121 15.06 -9.68 -18.69
C THR A 121 14.29 -10.99 -18.88
N TYR A 122 14.96 -12.16 -18.75
CA TYR A 122 14.31 -13.45 -18.95
C TYR A 122 13.21 -13.75 -17.91
N VAL A 123 13.33 -13.22 -16.69
CA VAL A 123 12.31 -13.38 -15.66
C VAL A 123 10.99 -12.74 -16.10
N PHE A 124 11.06 -11.59 -16.77
CA PHE A 124 9.86 -10.88 -17.24
C PHE A 124 9.24 -11.51 -18.49
N THR A 125 10.02 -12.18 -19.31
CA THR A 125 9.55 -12.75 -20.59
C THR A 125 9.12 -14.21 -20.48
N SER A 126 9.37 -14.87 -19.35
CA SER A 126 8.99 -16.27 -19.12
C SER A 126 7.50 -16.48 -19.36
N SER A 127 7.15 -17.53 -20.15
CA SER A 127 5.78 -17.85 -20.55
C SER A 127 4.98 -16.62 -21.05
N SER A 128 5.61 -15.76 -21.86
CA SER A 128 5.00 -14.50 -22.33
C SER A 128 4.59 -13.55 -21.19
N GLY A 129 5.34 -13.54 -20.12
CA GLY A 129 5.11 -12.68 -18.94
C GLY A 129 4.08 -13.22 -17.94
N ARG A 130 3.51 -14.39 -18.18
CA ARG A 130 2.44 -14.95 -17.32
C ARG A 130 2.97 -15.55 -16.02
N ASP A 131 4.22 -15.99 -15.98
CA ASP A 131 4.84 -16.60 -14.81
C ASP A 131 5.27 -15.57 -13.75
N PHE A 132 5.73 -14.38 -14.17
CA PHE A 132 6.25 -13.37 -13.24
C PHE A 132 5.65 -11.97 -13.46
N THR A 133 5.63 -11.44 -14.70
CA THR A 133 5.22 -10.06 -14.97
C THR A 133 3.75 -9.83 -14.60
N ALA A 134 2.84 -10.72 -14.99
CA ALA A 134 1.43 -10.60 -14.66
C ALA A 134 1.18 -10.69 -13.13
N PRO A 135 1.74 -11.66 -12.38
CA PRO A 135 1.70 -11.66 -10.92
C PRO A 135 2.29 -10.42 -10.26
N ALA A 136 3.42 -9.89 -10.77
CA ALA A 136 4.05 -8.68 -10.23
C ALA A 136 3.17 -7.44 -10.43
N ILE A 137 2.54 -7.30 -11.60
CA ILE A 137 1.55 -6.23 -11.87
C ILE A 137 0.32 -6.40 -10.97
N ALA A 138 -0.21 -7.62 -10.84
CA ALA A 138 -1.32 -7.89 -9.93
C ALA A 138 -0.98 -7.51 -8.49
N LEU A 139 0.21 -7.89 -7.99
CA LEU A 139 0.72 -7.54 -6.67
C LEU A 139 0.84 -6.02 -6.49
N ALA A 140 1.37 -5.31 -7.49
CA ALA A 140 1.48 -3.86 -7.50
C ALA A 140 0.12 -3.21 -7.35
N VAL A 141 -0.86 -3.60 -8.17
CA VAL A 141 -2.21 -3.03 -8.17
C VAL A 141 -2.99 -3.39 -6.91
N VAL A 142 -2.86 -4.62 -6.40
CA VAL A 142 -3.45 -5.02 -5.10
C VAL A 142 -2.97 -4.08 -4.00
N ASN A 143 -1.68 -3.74 -4.00
CA ASN A 143 -1.13 -2.80 -3.02
C ASN A 143 -1.62 -1.35 -3.27
N MET A 144 -1.71 -0.90 -4.53
CA MET A 144 -2.29 0.41 -4.86
C MET A 144 -3.72 0.53 -4.31
N PHE A 145 -4.54 -0.50 -4.52
CA PHE A 145 -5.93 -0.50 -4.07
C PHE A 145 -6.05 -0.47 -2.54
N TYR A 146 -5.16 -1.15 -1.83
CA TYR A 146 -5.07 -1.07 -0.37
C TYR A 146 -4.90 0.37 0.12
N TYR A 147 -4.03 1.17 -0.53
CA TYR A 147 -3.82 2.57 -0.16
C TYR A 147 -5.07 3.43 -0.35
N SER A 148 -5.94 3.13 -1.32
CA SER A 148 -7.24 3.79 -1.43
C SER A 148 -8.05 3.66 -0.13
N SER A 149 -8.28 2.44 0.34
CA SER A 149 -9.02 2.21 1.59
C SER A 149 -8.30 2.78 2.82
N SER A 150 -6.95 2.69 2.85
CA SER A 150 -6.14 3.19 3.96
C SER A 150 -6.11 4.72 4.08
N ILE A 151 -6.44 5.44 3.01
CA ILE A 151 -6.61 6.90 3.02
C ILE A 151 -8.07 7.26 3.28
N LEU A 152 -9.00 6.61 2.57
CA LEU A 152 -10.41 6.96 2.65
C LEU A 152 -11.03 6.65 4.01
N TRP A 153 -10.72 5.47 4.59
CA TRP A 153 -11.34 5.06 5.85
C TRP A 153 -10.99 5.94 7.04
N PRO A 154 -9.71 6.29 7.33
CA PRO A 154 -9.38 7.26 8.36
C PRO A 154 -9.97 8.66 8.10
N THR A 155 -10.07 9.09 6.83
CA THR A 155 -10.72 10.35 6.47
C THR A 155 -12.19 10.34 6.84
N MET A 156 -12.94 9.26 6.51
CA MET A 156 -14.34 9.11 6.91
C MET A 156 -14.50 9.10 8.43
N ILE A 157 -13.65 8.37 9.16
CA ILE A 157 -13.67 8.32 10.62
C ILE A 157 -13.52 9.72 11.19
N ASN A 158 -12.50 10.45 10.76
CA ASN A 158 -12.20 11.76 11.31
C ASN A 158 -13.25 12.81 10.94
N THR A 159 -13.75 12.80 9.69
CA THR A 159 -14.65 13.86 9.19
C THR A 159 -16.10 13.59 9.51
N PHE A 160 -16.55 12.30 9.50
CA PHE A 160 -17.98 11.99 9.60
C PHE A 160 -18.39 11.38 10.93
N TYR A 161 -17.50 10.63 11.61
CA TYR A 161 -17.92 9.73 12.67
C TYR A 161 -17.36 10.06 14.05
N THR A 162 -16.43 11.02 14.14
CA THR A 162 -15.75 11.41 15.40
C THR A 162 -15.67 12.92 15.61
N ASP A 163 -16.62 13.68 15.06
CA ASP A 163 -16.70 15.15 15.21
C ASP A 163 -15.35 15.87 15.03
N GLY A 164 -14.72 15.63 13.87
CA GLY A 164 -13.40 16.19 13.58
C GLY A 164 -12.24 15.52 14.31
N GLY A 165 -12.45 14.30 14.83
CA GLY A 165 -11.42 13.51 15.53
C GLY A 165 -11.39 13.73 17.05
N THR A 166 -12.33 14.49 17.61
CA THR A 166 -12.40 14.77 19.07
C THR A 166 -12.67 13.51 19.88
N ASP A 167 -13.52 12.60 19.39
CA ASP A 167 -13.73 11.28 20.01
C ASP A 167 -12.70 10.25 19.49
N TRP A 168 -11.46 10.42 19.93
CA TRP A 168 -10.34 9.57 19.49
C TRP A 168 -10.52 8.10 19.90
N ARG A 169 -11.17 7.81 21.06
CA ARG A 169 -11.42 6.44 21.53
C ARG A 169 -12.33 5.69 20.58
N TYR A 170 -13.40 6.34 20.17
CA TYR A 170 -14.30 5.79 19.16
C TYR A 170 -13.62 5.67 17.80
N GLY A 171 -12.77 6.63 17.43
CA GLY A 171 -11.92 6.56 16.23
C GLY A 171 -10.96 5.38 16.24
N VAL A 172 -10.38 5.02 17.39
CA VAL A 172 -9.59 3.77 17.56
C VAL A 172 -10.46 2.56 17.27
N ALA A 173 -11.63 2.46 17.89
CA ALA A 173 -12.54 1.32 17.69
C ALA A 173 -12.93 1.16 16.20
N LEU A 174 -13.23 2.25 15.51
CA LEU A 174 -13.58 2.24 14.09
C LEU A 174 -12.40 1.91 13.16
N SER A 175 -11.16 2.08 13.60
CA SER A 175 -9.98 1.71 12.78
C SER A 175 -9.64 0.22 12.82
N LEU A 176 -10.08 -0.51 13.86
CA LEU A 176 -9.78 -1.93 14.04
C LEU A 176 -10.35 -2.86 12.95
N PRO A 177 -11.58 -2.68 12.44
CA PRO A 177 -12.18 -3.56 11.45
C PRO A 177 -11.31 -3.76 10.20
N GLN A 178 -10.60 -2.73 9.75
CA GLN A 178 -9.70 -2.83 8.60
C GLN A 178 -8.57 -3.84 8.83
N GLY A 179 -7.92 -3.79 9.98
CA GLY A 179 -6.84 -4.70 10.33
C GLY A 179 -7.32 -6.13 10.56
N PHE A 180 -8.46 -6.31 11.24
CA PHE A 180 -9.08 -7.63 11.43
C PHE A 180 -9.49 -8.26 10.10
N ALA A 181 -10.03 -7.48 9.17
CA ALA A 181 -10.40 -7.95 7.84
C ALA A 181 -9.22 -8.55 7.07
N ILE A 182 -8.06 -7.87 7.09
CA ILE A 182 -6.83 -8.38 6.44
C ILE A 182 -6.41 -9.72 7.05
N LEU A 183 -6.43 -9.85 8.38
CA LEU A 183 -6.13 -11.13 9.03
C LEU A 183 -7.14 -12.22 8.69
N THR A 184 -8.42 -11.87 8.60
CA THR A 184 -9.48 -12.81 8.21
C THR A 184 -9.23 -13.33 6.79
N GLY A 185 -8.90 -12.45 5.84
CA GLY A 185 -8.58 -12.82 4.46
C GLY A 185 -7.33 -13.71 4.37
N ALA A 186 -6.26 -13.34 5.06
CA ALA A 186 -5.03 -14.14 5.12
C ALA A 186 -5.25 -15.51 5.78
N GLY A 187 -5.99 -15.56 6.88
CA GLY A 187 -6.35 -16.79 7.57
C GLY A 187 -7.23 -17.70 6.72
N ALA A 188 -8.20 -17.12 6.02
CA ALA A 188 -9.08 -17.84 5.10
C ALA A 188 -8.29 -18.45 3.94
N LEU A 189 -7.32 -17.71 3.36
CA LEU A 189 -6.39 -18.26 2.36
C LEU A 189 -5.62 -19.47 2.92
N GLY A 190 -5.07 -19.37 4.13
CA GLY A 190 -4.33 -20.46 4.76
C GLY A 190 -5.17 -21.72 4.99
N ILE A 191 -6.44 -21.55 5.37
CA ILE A 191 -7.35 -22.68 5.67
C ILE A 191 -7.97 -23.28 4.40
N PHE A 192 -8.45 -22.44 3.49
CA PHE A 192 -9.27 -22.86 2.35
C PHE A 192 -8.52 -22.88 1.03
N GLY A 193 -7.41 -22.14 0.88
CA GLY A 193 -6.71 -21.97 -0.40
C GLY A 193 -6.34 -23.30 -1.05
N ARG A 194 -5.76 -24.23 -0.28
CA ARG A 194 -5.40 -25.57 -0.78
C ARG A 194 -6.62 -26.43 -1.17
N ARG A 195 -7.77 -26.23 -0.54
CA ARG A 195 -8.98 -27.01 -0.84
C ARG A 195 -9.65 -26.55 -2.14
N ILE A 196 -9.60 -25.25 -2.42
CA ILE A 196 -10.23 -24.65 -3.61
C ILE A 196 -9.39 -24.96 -4.86
N ARG A 197 -8.03 -25.00 -4.74
CA ARG A 197 -7.11 -25.13 -5.88
C ARG A 197 -7.32 -24.01 -6.92
N ASN A 198 -6.83 -24.15 -8.15
CA ASN A 198 -6.96 -23.12 -9.21
C ASN A 198 -6.50 -21.73 -8.73
N TRP A 199 -5.25 -21.63 -8.35
CA TRP A 199 -4.67 -20.44 -7.69
C TRP A 199 -4.81 -19.16 -8.49
N GLN A 200 -4.77 -19.25 -9.82
CA GLN A 200 -5.04 -18.16 -10.72
C GLN A 200 -6.43 -17.55 -10.48
N TRP A 201 -7.47 -18.40 -10.44
CA TRP A 201 -8.85 -17.94 -10.25
C TRP A 201 -9.15 -17.49 -8.83
N GLN A 202 -8.47 -18.07 -7.84
CA GLN A 202 -8.53 -17.57 -6.47
C GLN A 202 -7.95 -16.15 -6.37
N LEU A 203 -6.80 -15.90 -7.03
CA LEU A 203 -6.22 -14.56 -7.08
C LEU A 203 -7.17 -13.58 -7.79
N THR A 204 -7.67 -13.96 -8.96
CA THR A 204 -8.60 -13.11 -9.74
C THR A 204 -9.88 -12.82 -8.95
N GLY A 205 -10.46 -13.83 -8.33
CA GLY A 205 -11.69 -13.70 -7.52
C GLY A 205 -11.48 -12.83 -6.29
N SER A 206 -10.35 -12.98 -5.59
CA SER A 206 -10.04 -12.14 -4.41
C SER A 206 -9.75 -10.69 -4.79
N VAL A 207 -9.06 -10.44 -5.91
CA VAL A 207 -8.85 -9.09 -6.45
C VAL A 207 -10.17 -8.47 -6.88
N PHE A 208 -11.03 -9.22 -7.60
CA PHE A 208 -12.35 -8.75 -7.98
C PHE A 208 -13.21 -8.37 -6.76
N PHE A 209 -13.22 -9.23 -5.73
CA PHE A 209 -13.95 -9.01 -4.49
C PHE A 209 -13.45 -7.75 -3.76
N MET A 210 -12.14 -7.59 -3.65
CA MET A 210 -11.50 -6.41 -3.09
C MET A 210 -11.91 -5.14 -3.83
N VAL A 211 -11.82 -5.15 -5.17
CA VAL A 211 -12.13 -4.00 -6.03
C VAL A 211 -13.61 -3.65 -5.97
N LEU A 212 -14.48 -4.64 -6.00
CA LEU A 212 -15.94 -4.44 -5.93
C LEU A 212 -16.31 -3.67 -4.65
N PHE A 213 -15.98 -4.22 -3.48
CA PHE A 213 -16.37 -3.60 -2.21
C PHE A 213 -15.60 -2.31 -1.90
N GLY A 214 -14.34 -2.19 -2.34
CA GLY A 214 -13.59 -0.96 -2.17
C GLY A 214 -14.11 0.17 -3.06
N SER A 215 -14.59 -0.12 -4.26
CA SER A 215 -15.20 0.89 -5.14
C SER A 215 -16.55 1.37 -4.63
N LEU A 216 -17.29 0.52 -3.89
CA LEU A 216 -18.54 0.91 -3.25
C LEU A 216 -18.37 1.95 -2.13
N LEU A 217 -17.14 2.23 -1.71
CA LEU A 217 -16.85 3.39 -0.84
C LEU A 217 -17.19 4.73 -1.51
N ALA A 218 -17.38 4.77 -2.84
CA ALA A 218 -17.95 5.92 -3.55
C ALA A 218 -19.36 6.31 -3.06
N MET A 219 -20.09 5.39 -2.42
CA MET A 219 -21.42 5.62 -1.84
C MET A 219 -21.34 6.26 -0.43
N ALA A 220 -20.17 6.66 0.04
CA ALA A 220 -19.99 7.25 1.37
C ALA A 220 -20.88 8.48 1.56
N THR A 221 -21.51 8.53 2.72
CA THR A 221 -22.27 9.67 3.23
C THR A 221 -22.01 9.83 4.72
N GLN A 222 -22.38 10.98 5.28
CA GLN A 222 -22.21 11.24 6.72
C GLN A 222 -23.01 10.26 7.61
N HIS A 223 -24.05 9.60 7.08
CA HIS A 223 -25.01 8.83 7.86
C HIS A 223 -24.92 7.31 7.66
N ASN A 224 -24.15 6.81 6.69
CA ASN A 224 -24.12 5.38 6.35
C ASN A 224 -22.92 4.62 6.94
N LYS A 225 -22.48 5.00 8.16
CA LYS A 225 -21.33 4.42 8.86
C LYS A 225 -21.26 2.90 8.84
N GLY A 226 -22.37 2.22 9.20
CA GLY A 226 -22.39 0.76 9.26
C GLY A 226 -22.13 0.10 7.90
N LEU A 227 -22.71 0.67 6.84
CA LEU A 227 -22.50 0.19 5.47
C LEU A 227 -21.05 0.39 5.01
N MET A 228 -20.46 1.56 5.29
CA MET A 228 -19.07 1.83 4.96
C MET A 228 -18.10 0.93 5.73
N THR A 229 -18.36 0.69 7.02
CA THR A 229 -17.57 -0.27 7.81
C THR A 229 -17.62 -1.68 7.21
N ALA A 230 -18.81 -2.12 6.77
CA ALA A 230 -18.96 -3.42 6.11
C ALA A 230 -18.20 -3.48 4.78
N PHE A 231 -18.26 -2.44 3.94
CA PHE A 231 -17.53 -2.40 2.68
C PHE A 231 -16.01 -2.37 2.88
N VAL A 232 -15.51 -1.61 3.85
CA VAL A 232 -14.09 -1.63 4.22
C VAL A 232 -13.70 -3.02 4.69
N PHE A 233 -14.48 -3.66 5.55
CA PHE A 233 -14.20 -4.99 6.05
C PHE A 233 -14.13 -6.02 4.91
N LEU A 234 -15.12 -6.04 4.03
CA LEU A 234 -15.15 -6.97 2.90
C LEU A 234 -14.02 -6.71 1.91
N SER A 235 -13.78 -5.46 1.54
CA SER A 235 -12.67 -5.09 0.65
C SER A 235 -11.32 -5.52 1.22
N GLN A 236 -11.07 -5.26 2.51
CA GLN A 236 -9.80 -5.61 3.15
C GLN A 236 -9.66 -7.11 3.43
N THR A 237 -10.75 -7.86 3.53
CA THR A 237 -10.72 -9.33 3.54
C THR A 237 -10.25 -9.85 2.18
N GLY A 238 -10.77 -9.29 1.08
CA GLY A 238 -10.29 -9.58 -0.28
C GLY A 238 -8.79 -9.24 -0.45
N TYR A 239 -8.38 -8.09 0.06
CA TYR A 239 -6.96 -7.69 0.07
C TYR A 239 -6.08 -8.69 0.83
N GLY A 240 -6.49 -9.11 2.04
CA GLY A 240 -5.74 -10.07 2.84
C GLY A 240 -5.52 -11.41 2.12
N TRP A 241 -6.51 -11.87 1.36
CA TRP A 241 -6.36 -13.07 0.51
C TRP A 241 -5.44 -12.78 -0.68
N ALA A 242 -5.70 -11.71 -1.43
CA ALA A 242 -5.02 -11.38 -2.67
C ALA A 242 -3.52 -11.11 -2.47
N ILE A 243 -3.13 -10.35 -1.44
CA ILE A 243 -1.75 -9.92 -1.25
C ILE A 243 -0.79 -11.09 -1.00
N TYR A 244 -1.16 -12.02 -0.11
CA TYR A 244 -0.31 -13.17 0.19
C TYR A 244 -0.27 -14.16 -0.97
N LEU A 245 -1.40 -14.34 -1.66
CA LEU A 245 -1.44 -15.20 -2.83
C LEU A 245 -0.65 -14.61 -4.00
N ALA A 246 -0.73 -13.31 -4.26
CA ALA A 246 0.04 -12.65 -5.32
C ALA A 246 1.56 -12.76 -5.08
N ILE A 247 2.01 -12.60 -3.81
CA ILE A 247 3.41 -12.83 -3.44
C ILE A 247 3.82 -14.27 -3.73
N ALA A 248 3.03 -15.25 -3.31
CA ALA A 248 3.34 -16.66 -3.54
C ALA A 248 3.39 -17.00 -5.05
N VAL A 249 2.42 -16.55 -5.82
CA VAL A 249 2.36 -16.80 -7.28
C VAL A 249 3.55 -16.15 -7.99
N SER A 250 3.95 -14.93 -7.62
CA SER A 250 5.10 -14.27 -8.23
C SER A 250 6.42 -14.98 -7.96
N GLN A 251 6.57 -15.60 -6.78
CA GLN A 251 7.77 -16.36 -6.43
C GLN A 251 7.77 -17.77 -7.04
N MET A 252 6.61 -18.42 -7.12
CA MET A 252 6.50 -19.75 -7.75
C MET A 252 6.60 -19.70 -9.28
N GLY A 253 6.45 -18.53 -9.89
CA GLY A 253 6.61 -18.34 -11.33
C GLY A 253 8.04 -18.52 -11.83
N VAL A 254 9.04 -18.41 -10.96
CA VAL A 254 10.47 -18.45 -11.31
C VAL A 254 11.15 -19.75 -10.84
N GLU A 255 12.38 -19.97 -11.31
CA GLU A 255 13.22 -21.09 -10.82
C GLU A 255 13.78 -20.78 -9.42
N HIS A 256 14.14 -21.80 -8.65
CA HIS A 256 14.66 -21.66 -7.28
C HIS A 256 15.89 -20.75 -7.18
N LYS A 257 16.77 -20.78 -8.18
CA LYS A 257 17.96 -19.91 -8.23
C LYS A 257 17.62 -18.42 -8.30
N ASP A 258 16.42 -18.07 -8.82
CA ASP A 258 15.97 -16.71 -9.06
C ASP A 258 15.00 -16.20 -8.01
N LEU A 259 14.70 -17.00 -6.95
CA LEU A 259 13.74 -16.63 -5.90
C LEU A 259 14.12 -15.32 -5.20
N GLY A 260 15.39 -15.09 -4.90
CA GLY A 260 15.86 -13.85 -4.28
C GLY A 260 15.63 -12.63 -5.18
N ILE A 261 15.93 -12.76 -6.47
CA ILE A 261 15.72 -11.72 -7.49
C ILE A 261 14.22 -11.46 -7.64
N SER A 262 13.41 -12.49 -7.81
CA SER A 262 11.95 -12.41 -7.92
C SER A 262 11.32 -11.73 -6.71
N GLY A 263 11.73 -12.11 -5.50
CA GLY A 263 11.25 -11.49 -4.26
C GLY A 263 11.61 -10.01 -4.16
N GLY A 264 12.85 -9.65 -4.52
CA GLY A 264 13.32 -8.26 -4.56
C GLY A 264 12.54 -7.41 -5.55
N ILE A 265 12.42 -7.86 -6.80
CA ILE A 265 11.68 -7.14 -7.86
C ILE A 265 10.20 -7.02 -7.51
N SER A 266 9.55 -8.09 -7.02
CA SER A 266 8.16 -8.05 -6.59
C SER A 266 7.96 -7.04 -5.45
N GLY A 267 8.91 -6.96 -4.51
CA GLY A 267 8.92 -5.94 -3.46
C GLY A 267 8.99 -4.52 -4.03
N VAL A 268 9.87 -4.28 -5.01
CA VAL A 268 9.98 -2.98 -5.69
C VAL A 268 8.66 -2.61 -6.38
N PHE A 269 8.07 -3.51 -7.17
CA PHE A 269 6.77 -3.28 -7.81
C PHE A 269 5.70 -2.92 -6.80
N ARG A 270 5.59 -3.69 -5.71
CA ARG A 270 4.62 -3.47 -4.65
C ARG A 270 4.76 -2.10 -4.00
N PHE A 271 5.97 -1.75 -3.55
CA PHE A 271 6.18 -0.51 -2.78
C PHE A 271 6.20 0.74 -3.66
N ALA A 272 6.76 0.66 -4.87
CA ALA A 272 6.71 1.77 -5.82
C ALA A 272 5.25 2.09 -6.22
N ALA A 273 4.47 1.08 -6.57
CA ALA A 273 3.04 1.24 -6.87
C ALA A 273 2.26 1.81 -5.68
N GLY A 274 2.56 1.36 -4.46
CA GLY A 274 1.96 1.90 -3.23
C GLY A 274 2.28 3.37 -3.02
N SER A 275 3.51 3.80 -3.24
CA SER A 275 3.93 5.20 -3.12
C SER A 275 3.25 6.08 -4.16
N ILE A 276 3.16 5.62 -5.41
CA ILE A 276 2.43 6.30 -6.49
C ILE A 276 0.95 6.45 -6.10
N ALA A 277 0.32 5.36 -5.65
CA ALA A 277 -1.08 5.37 -5.26
C ALA A 277 -1.35 6.33 -4.10
N ALA A 278 -0.51 6.31 -3.06
CA ALA A 278 -0.66 7.21 -1.92
C ALA A 278 -0.59 8.68 -2.34
N ALA A 279 0.37 9.05 -3.19
CA ALA A 279 0.48 10.42 -3.69
C ALA A 279 -0.73 10.81 -4.57
N VAL A 280 -1.12 9.96 -5.52
CA VAL A 280 -2.26 10.20 -6.42
C VAL A 280 -3.56 10.37 -5.64
N TYR A 281 -3.87 9.43 -4.74
CA TYR A 281 -5.13 9.46 -3.98
C TYR A 281 -5.18 10.64 -3.00
N THR A 282 -4.07 10.94 -2.31
CA THR A 282 -4.01 12.09 -1.41
C THR A 282 -4.18 13.41 -2.17
N THR A 283 -3.50 13.56 -3.32
CA THR A 283 -3.62 14.75 -4.16
C THR A 283 -5.05 14.93 -4.69
N ILE A 284 -5.67 13.85 -5.20
CA ILE A 284 -7.05 13.89 -5.69
C ILE A 284 -8.01 14.23 -4.55
N LEU A 285 -7.88 13.56 -3.40
CA LEU A 285 -8.73 13.81 -2.24
C LEU A 285 -8.65 15.26 -1.80
N THR A 286 -7.43 15.77 -1.58
CA THR A 286 -7.18 17.13 -1.10
C THR A 286 -7.68 18.17 -2.09
N ASN A 287 -7.30 18.07 -3.37
CA ASN A 287 -7.69 19.06 -4.37
C ASN A 287 -9.20 19.08 -4.62
N THR A 288 -9.82 17.88 -4.71
CA THR A 288 -11.27 17.81 -4.90
C THR A 288 -12.01 18.37 -3.69
N THR A 289 -11.63 17.97 -2.48
CA THR A 289 -12.23 18.47 -1.25
C THR A 289 -12.08 19.98 -1.13
N ASN A 290 -10.88 20.53 -1.37
CA ASN A 290 -10.65 21.99 -1.30
C ASN A 290 -11.46 22.76 -2.34
N ASN A 291 -11.59 22.25 -3.57
CA ASN A 291 -12.42 22.87 -4.60
C ASN A 291 -13.92 22.90 -4.20
N TRP A 292 -14.41 21.85 -3.54
CA TRP A 292 -15.78 21.82 -3.06
C TRP A 292 -15.97 22.64 -1.78
N ILE A 293 -15.00 22.71 -0.88
CA ILE A 293 -14.98 23.63 0.27
C ILE A 293 -15.13 25.07 -0.20
N ALA A 294 -14.37 25.48 -1.21
CA ALA A 294 -14.44 26.83 -1.77
C ALA A 294 -15.82 27.17 -2.35
N LYS A 295 -16.62 26.17 -2.77
CA LYS A 295 -17.97 26.35 -3.31
C LYS A 295 -19.05 26.29 -2.21
N LEU A 296 -18.96 25.32 -1.31
CA LEU A 296 -20.03 25.01 -0.36
C LEU A 296 -19.94 25.83 0.93
N VAL A 297 -18.75 26.08 1.45
CA VAL A 297 -18.58 26.75 2.76
C VAL A 297 -19.07 28.20 2.74
N PRO A 298 -18.78 29.05 1.73
CA PRO A 298 -19.29 30.40 1.69
C PRO A 298 -20.80 30.49 1.76
N SER A 299 -21.51 29.71 0.93
CA SER A 299 -22.96 29.70 0.88
C SER A 299 -23.59 29.17 2.18
N ALA A 300 -23.01 28.13 2.78
CA ALA A 300 -23.46 27.56 4.03
C ALA A 300 -23.28 28.52 5.22
N ALA A 301 -22.16 29.25 5.26
CA ALA A 301 -21.87 30.23 6.31
C ALA A 301 -22.82 31.45 6.24
N VAL A 302 -23.07 31.98 5.04
CA VAL A 302 -24.02 33.08 4.84
C VAL A 302 -25.45 32.64 5.21
N ALA A 303 -25.87 31.44 4.82
CA ALA A 303 -27.16 30.86 5.20
C ALA A 303 -27.30 30.65 6.73
N ALA A 304 -26.18 30.44 7.43
CA ALA A 304 -26.15 30.35 8.90
C ALA A 304 -26.18 31.71 9.60
N GLY A 305 -26.10 32.81 8.83
CA GLY A 305 -26.20 34.20 9.33
C GLY A 305 -24.86 34.94 9.39
N LEU A 306 -23.81 34.43 8.77
CA LEU A 306 -22.52 35.15 8.68
C LEU A 306 -22.61 36.26 7.63
N PRO A 307 -22.20 37.50 7.93
CA PRO A 307 -22.09 38.58 6.93
C PRO A 307 -21.11 38.20 5.81
N GLU A 308 -21.42 38.54 4.58
CA GLU A 308 -20.56 38.26 3.41
C GLU A 308 -19.14 38.86 3.57
N SER A 309 -19.01 40.02 4.23
CA SER A 309 -17.71 40.65 4.50
C SER A 309 -16.76 39.79 5.36
N GLN A 310 -17.29 38.84 6.15
CA GLN A 310 -16.52 37.97 7.03
C GLN A 310 -16.19 36.60 6.39
N VAL A 311 -16.77 36.28 5.24
CA VAL A 311 -16.53 34.99 4.56
C VAL A 311 -15.06 34.79 4.20
N ALA A 312 -14.37 35.86 3.76
CA ALA A 312 -12.94 35.78 3.46
C ALA A 312 -12.07 35.47 4.68
N ALA A 313 -12.45 35.96 5.86
CA ALA A 313 -11.78 35.66 7.12
C ALA A 313 -12.08 34.21 7.56
N LEU A 314 -13.34 33.77 7.44
CA LEU A 314 -13.73 32.38 7.72
C LEU A 314 -12.94 31.38 6.89
N MET A 315 -12.79 31.62 5.57
CA MET A 315 -12.07 30.71 4.66
C MET A 315 -10.61 30.47 5.04
N LYS A 316 -9.98 31.38 5.78
CA LYS A 316 -8.59 31.22 6.26
C LYS A 316 -8.48 30.24 7.45
N VAL A 317 -9.55 30.06 8.19
CA VAL A 317 -9.59 29.26 9.42
C VAL A 317 -10.47 28.00 9.30
N VAL A 318 -11.03 27.73 8.13
CA VAL A 318 -11.80 26.50 7.87
C VAL A 318 -10.97 25.27 8.22
N GLY A 319 -11.58 24.32 8.93
CA GLY A 319 -10.91 23.10 9.41
C GLY A 319 -10.14 23.25 10.73
N THR A 320 -10.19 24.43 11.37
CA THR A 320 -9.57 24.66 12.67
C THR A 320 -10.64 24.92 13.76
N ALA A 321 -10.26 24.73 15.02
CA ALA A 321 -11.15 25.04 16.16
C ALA A 321 -11.46 26.54 16.29
N ALA A 322 -10.78 27.41 15.55
CA ALA A 322 -11.00 28.85 15.53
C ALA A 322 -12.39 29.22 14.98
N VAL A 323 -12.94 28.42 14.04
CA VAL A 323 -14.26 28.68 13.46
C VAL A 323 -15.36 28.82 14.53
N ALA A 324 -15.38 27.90 15.51
CA ALA A 324 -16.38 27.97 16.58
C ALA A 324 -16.16 29.13 17.54
N LYS A 325 -14.90 29.53 17.79
CA LYS A 325 -14.54 30.63 18.69
C LYS A 325 -14.81 32.00 18.08
N GLU A 326 -14.53 32.18 16.79
CA GLU A 326 -14.60 33.49 16.12
C GLU A 326 -15.97 33.77 15.50
N PHE A 327 -16.65 32.73 14.98
CA PHE A 327 -17.89 32.89 14.19
C PHE A 327 -19.13 32.28 14.87
N GLY A 328 -18.97 31.65 16.03
CA GLY A 328 -20.04 31.06 16.81
C GLY A 328 -20.45 29.65 16.40
N ALA A 329 -21.13 28.96 17.33
CA ALA A 329 -21.45 27.52 17.20
C ALA A 329 -22.37 27.21 16.00
N LYS A 330 -23.33 28.09 15.66
CA LYS A 330 -24.26 27.89 14.56
C LYS A 330 -23.52 27.89 13.18
N VAL A 331 -22.62 28.87 12.99
CA VAL A 331 -21.80 28.97 11.77
C VAL A 331 -20.84 27.80 11.71
N ALA A 332 -20.21 27.44 12.84
CA ALA A 332 -19.29 26.29 12.90
C ALA A 332 -19.97 24.97 12.51
N ALA A 333 -21.20 24.73 12.98
CA ALA A 333 -21.95 23.53 12.60
C ALA A 333 -22.28 23.51 11.08
N ALA A 334 -22.70 24.64 10.52
CA ALA A 334 -22.97 24.75 9.09
C ALA A 334 -21.71 24.53 8.23
N VAL A 335 -20.58 25.10 8.65
CA VAL A 335 -19.27 24.91 8.01
C VAL A 335 -18.83 23.47 8.11
N ALA A 336 -18.95 22.80 9.27
CA ALA A 336 -18.60 21.40 9.44
C ALA A 336 -19.39 20.48 8.50
N ASN A 337 -20.70 20.72 8.36
CA ASN A 337 -21.54 19.97 7.41
C ASN A 337 -21.12 20.21 5.95
N ALA A 338 -20.82 21.43 5.59
CA ALA A 338 -20.35 21.77 4.24
C ALA A 338 -18.97 21.15 3.93
N VAL A 339 -18.06 21.11 4.89
CA VAL A 339 -16.76 20.41 4.78
C VAL A 339 -16.95 18.91 4.64
N ALA A 340 -17.87 18.33 5.42
CA ALA A 340 -18.17 16.91 5.32
C ALA A 340 -18.77 16.56 3.94
N GLU A 341 -19.68 17.37 3.41
CA GLU A 341 -20.21 17.21 2.04
C GLU A 341 -19.12 17.34 0.97
N ALA A 342 -18.25 18.34 1.09
CA ALA A 342 -17.09 18.50 0.22
C ALA A 342 -16.18 17.28 0.24
N THR A 343 -15.96 16.68 1.41
CA THR A 343 -15.15 15.47 1.58
C THR A 343 -15.80 14.25 0.92
N VAL A 344 -17.13 14.13 0.92
CA VAL A 344 -17.85 13.08 0.18
C VAL A 344 -17.49 13.11 -1.31
N HIS A 345 -17.43 14.30 -1.91
CA HIS A 345 -17.01 14.43 -3.31
C HIS A 345 -15.57 13.98 -3.54
N GLY A 346 -14.64 14.33 -2.65
CA GLY A 346 -13.26 13.87 -2.69
C GLY A 346 -13.14 12.34 -2.61
N ILE A 347 -13.83 11.72 -1.64
CA ILE A 347 -13.89 10.27 -1.45
C ILE A 347 -14.41 9.57 -2.72
N ARG A 348 -15.47 10.09 -3.32
CA ARG A 348 -16.08 9.52 -4.53
C ARG A 348 -15.11 9.50 -5.70
N ILE A 349 -14.39 10.58 -5.95
CA ILE A 349 -13.40 10.63 -7.05
C ILE A 349 -12.23 9.69 -6.79
N VAL A 350 -11.72 9.59 -5.57
CA VAL A 350 -10.66 8.63 -5.21
C VAL A 350 -11.14 7.19 -5.42
N ALA A 351 -12.36 6.86 -5.00
CA ALA A 351 -12.92 5.53 -5.19
C ALA A 351 -13.07 5.17 -6.69
N TYR A 352 -13.48 6.11 -7.54
CA TYR A 352 -13.52 5.89 -9.00
C TYR A 352 -12.12 5.75 -9.60
N THR A 353 -11.16 6.53 -9.14
CA THR A 353 -9.76 6.41 -9.59
C THR A 353 -9.18 5.05 -9.19
N SER A 354 -9.46 4.58 -7.96
CA SER A 354 -9.01 3.26 -7.51
C SER A 354 -9.67 2.12 -8.30
N LEU A 355 -10.93 2.27 -8.72
CA LEU A 355 -11.60 1.30 -9.59
C LEU A 355 -10.87 1.13 -10.92
N ALA A 356 -10.41 2.22 -11.54
CA ALA A 356 -9.65 2.15 -12.79
C ALA A 356 -8.37 1.32 -12.64
N PHE A 357 -7.60 1.54 -11.56
CA PHE A 357 -6.46 0.69 -11.25
C PHE A 357 -6.88 -0.75 -10.91
N GLY A 358 -7.99 -0.92 -10.18
CA GLY A 358 -8.53 -2.23 -9.82
C GLY A 358 -8.83 -3.12 -11.03
N VAL A 359 -9.39 -2.55 -12.10
CA VAL A 359 -9.64 -3.27 -13.36
C VAL A 359 -8.35 -3.81 -13.97
N VAL A 360 -7.27 -3.01 -13.97
CA VAL A 360 -5.95 -3.49 -14.40
C VAL A 360 -5.47 -4.67 -13.55
N GLY A 361 -5.69 -4.62 -12.24
CA GLY A 361 -5.36 -5.73 -11.34
C GLY A 361 -6.15 -7.00 -11.61
N ILE A 362 -7.44 -6.90 -11.89
CA ILE A 362 -8.28 -8.04 -12.25
C ILE A 362 -7.79 -8.67 -13.56
N ILE A 363 -7.50 -7.87 -14.58
CA ILE A 363 -6.97 -8.35 -15.87
C ILE A 363 -5.60 -9.01 -15.65
N ALA A 364 -4.69 -8.38 -14.92
CA ALA A 364 -3.36 -8.92 -14.65
C ALA A 364 -3.43 -10.26 -13.89
N SER A 365 -4.30 -10.37 -12.88
CA SER A 365 -4.49 -11.61 -12.13
C SER A 365 -5.10 -12.72 -12.99
N ALA A 366 -6.02 -12.39 -13.89
CA ALA A 366 -6.60 -13.35 -14.85
C ALA A 366 -5.58 -13.82 -15.91
N CYS A 367 -4.56 -13.01 -16.21
CA CYS A 367 -3.46 -13.38 -17.12
C CYS A 367 -2.37 -14.23 -16.46
N CYS A 368 -2.34 -14.37 -15.12
CA CYS A 368 -1.35 -15.21 -14.44
C CYS A 368 -1.45 -16.66 -14.91
N LYS A 369 -0.33 -17.37 -14.83
CA LYS A 369 -0.33 -18.83 -15.03
C LYS A 369 -0.70 -19.52 -13.73
N ASP A 370 -1.48 -20.60 -13.81
CA ASP A 370 -1.79 -21.41 -12.63
C ASP A 370 -0.54 -22.12 -12.10
N VAL A 371 -0.35 -22.09 -10.80
CA VAL A 371 0.79 -22.70 -10.10
C VAL A 371 0.43 -23.97 -9.34
N ASP A 372 -0.75 -24.55 -9.57
CA ASP A 372 -1.24 -25.74 -8.85
C ASP A 372 -0.24 -26.91 -8.90
N ALA A 373 0.39 -27.13 -10.04
CA ALA A 373 1.40 -28.20 -10.22
C ALA A 373 2.67 -27.97 -9.37
N LYS A 374 2.98 -26.74 -9.01
CA LYS A 374 4.13 -26.36 -8.18
C LYS A 374 3.81 -26.35 -6.69
N MET A 375 2.53 -26.30 -6.31
CA MET A 375 2.02 -26.34 -4.93
C MET A 375 1.98 -27.78 -4.42
N ASN A 376 3.13 -28.43 -4.26
CA ASN A 376 3.26 -29.79 -3.75
C ASN A 376 3.87 -29.79 -2.34
N ASN A 377 3.95 -30.98 -1.70
CA ASN A 377 4.54 -31.15 -0.37
C ASN A 377 6.05 -31.46 -0.43
N LYS A 378 6.68 -31.39 -1.58
CA LYS A 378 8.10 -31.68 -1.71
C LYS A 378 8.90 -30.56 -1.06
N ILE A 379 9.77 -30.90 -0.13
CA ILE A 379 10.69 -29.97 0.49
C ILE A 379 11.97 -29.99 -0.36
N GLU A 380 12.29 -28.87 -1.01
CA GLU A 380 13.44 -28.77 -1.90
C GLU A 380 14.77 -28.64 -1.16
N VAL A 381 14.77 -27.91 0.00
CA VAL A 381 15.97 -27.70 0.83
C VAL A 381 15.59 -27.85 2.30
N TYR A 382 16.29 -28.71 3.01
CA TYR A 382 16.19 -28.84 4.45
C TYR A 382 17.19 -27.91 5.14
N LEU A 383 16.73 -27.13 6.12
CA LEU A 383 17.58 -26.31 6.98
C LEU A 383 18.21 -27.11 8.13
N GLU A 384 17.90 -28.41 8.21
CA GLU A 384 18.38 -29.33 9.23
C GLU A 384 19.82 -29.77 8.94
N ASN A 385 20.56 -30.08 10.03
CA ASN A 385 21.88 -30.67 9.93
C ASN A 385 21.81 -32.00 9.16
N THR A 386 22.78 -32.31 8.32
CA THR A 386 22.81 -33.44 7.39
C THR A 386 22.48 -34.78 8.09
N GLU A 387 22.83 -34.93 9.37
CA GLU A 387 22.49 -36.11 10.18
C GLU A 387 20.99 -36.24 10.52
N MET A 388 20.30 -35.11 10.72
CA MET A 388 18.84 -35.12 10.95
C MET A 388 18.06 -35.26 9.63
N ALA A 389 18.56 -34.72 8.55
CA ALA A 389 17.95 -34.85 7.22
C ALA A 389 17.88 -36.33 6.78
N SER A 390 18.89 -37.14 7.09
CA SER A 390 18.93 -38.59 6.76
C SER A 390 17.90 -39.42 7.55
N ARG A 391 17.37 -38.90 8.66
CA ARG A 391 16.34 -39.52 9.50
C ARG A 391 14.91 -39.17 9.09
N ASN A 392 14.76 -38.18 8.23
CA ASN A 392 13.44 -37.70 7.84
C ASN A 392 12.88 -38.57 6.69
N LYS A 393 11.78 -39.27 6.95
CA LYS A 393 11.14 -40.21 6.00
C LYS A 393 10.50 -39.56 4.76
N ASN A 394 10.57 -38.22 4.64
CA ASN A 394 10.00 -37.44 3.54
C ASN A 394 11.07 -36.91 2.56
N HIS A 395 12.26 -37.50 2.60
CA HIS A 395 13.31 -37.25 1.59
C HIS A 395 12.96 -37.85 0.25
#